data_47ef4876dcccf023613ca90f30b9c54f
#
_entry.id   47ef4876dcccf023613ca90f30b9c54f
#
_cell.length_a   1.000
_cell.length_b   1.000
_cell.length_c   1.000
_cell.angle_alpha   90.00
_cell.angle_beta   90.00
_cell.angle_gamma   90.00
#
_symmetry.space_group_name_H-M   'P 1'
#
loop_
_entity.id
_entity.type
_entity.pdbx_description
1 polymer ?
#
loop_
_entity_poly.entity_id
_entity_poly.type
_entity_poly.pdbx_seq_one_letter_code
_entity_poly.pdbx_strand_id
1 'polypeptide(L)'
;SRSQHLQPQGSNKTQIQIAIVGCIVDLTDICIPLSAMSDIIHLLPDSVANQIAAGEVIQRPSSCLKELVENSLDAGASHIRVIVRDAGRTLLQVVDDGKGMSPTDARMAFERHATSKITQASDLFQLRTMGFRGEALASICAVAHVEVQTRRTEDEVGTRLEIAGSEVLSQEMVQCPTGTNMKIKNLFYNVPARRKFLKTN
;
A
#
# COMPACT_ATOMS: atom_id res chain seq x y z
N SER A 1 56.27 36.22 11.67
CA SER A 1 55.11 35.68 10.96
C SER A 1 55.38 34.24 10.53
N ARG A 2 54.86 33.29 11.27
CA ARG A 2 54.93 31.85 10.92
C ARG A 2 53.53 31.41 10.45
N SER A 3 53.46 31.10 9.18
CA SER A 3 52.28 30.48 8.57
C SER A 3 52.24 28.99 9.00
N GLN A 4 51.21 28.56 9.73
CA GLN A 4 50.94 27.17 9.99
C GLN A 4 50.06 26.62 8.87
N HIS A 5 50.62 25.68 8.11
CA HIS A 5 49.89 24.82 7.17
C HIS A 5 49.02 23.83 7.97
N LEU A 6 47.72 23.95 7.81
CA LEU A 6 46.74 22.92 8.20
C LEU A 6 46.74 21.83 7.13
N GLN A 7 47.18 20.62 7.50
CA GLN A 7 47.02 19.44 6.68
C GLN A 7 45.56 18.94 6.76
N PRO A 8 44.99 18.45 5.67
CA PRO A 8 43.64 17.86 5.68
C PRO A 8 43.72 16.49 6.39
N GLN A 9 42.83 16.33 7.37
CA GLN A 9 42.64 15.06 8.08
C GLN A 9 42.08 14.00 7.15
N GLY A 10 42.64 12.78 7.26
CA GLY A 10 42.48 11.66 6.37
C GLY A 10 41.02 11.16 6.27
N SER A 11 40.67 10.77 5.07
CA SER A 11 39.47 10.03 4.73
C SER A 11 39.46 8.68 5.43
N ASN A 12 38.49 8.43 6.28
CA ASN A 12 38.17 7.11 6.82
C ASN A 12 37.78 6.17 5.67
N LYS A 13 38.71 5.32 5.25
CA LYS A 13 38.40 4.23 4.33
C LYS A 13 37.93 3.03 5.15
N THR A 14 36.64 2.73 5.06
CA THR A 14 36.07 1.49 5.57
C THR A 14 36.58 0.34 4.70
N GLN A 15 37.42 -0.52 5.25
CA GLN A 15 37.81 -1.78 4.59
C GLN A 15 36.88 -2.89 5.07
N ILE A 16 36.16 -3.49 4.14
CA ILE A 16 35.36 -4.69 4.40
C ILE A 16 36.17 -5.88 3.91
N GLN A 17 36.59 -6.77 4.81
CA GLN A 17 37.19 -8.04 4.47
C GLN A 17 36.18 -9.17 4.64
N ILE A 18 35.95 -9.91 3.57
CA ILE A 18 35.09 -11.10 3.58
C ILE A 18 36.01 -12.32 3.71
N ALA A 19 35.89 -13.07 4.79
CA ALA A 19 36.63 -14.30 4.99
C ALA A 19 35.90 -15.48 4.33
N ILE A 20 36.56 -16.17 3.40
CA ILE A 20 36.16 -17.49 2.91
C ILE A 20 36.83 -18.53 3.80
N VAL A 21 36.09 -19.59 4.11
CA VAL A 21 36.43 -20.65 5.07
C VAL A 21 37.92 -21.01 5.08
N GLY A 22 38.60 -20.76 6.21
CA GLY A 22 39.98 -21.18 6.48
C GLY A 22 40.97 -20.10 6.91
N CYS A 23 40.61 -18.80 6.91
CA CYS A 23 41.47 -17.73 7.42
C CYS A 23 40.81 -17.03 8.61
N ILE A 24 41.52 -17.00 9.75
CA ILE A 24 41.18 -16.16 10.90
C ILE A 24 41.65 -14.75 10.55
N VAL A 25 40.71 -13.78 10.46
CA VAL A 25 41.06 -12.37 10.31
C VAL A 25 40.93 -11.69 11.65
N ASP A 26 42.00 -11.09 12.10
CA ASP A 26 42.07 -10.32 13.34
C ASP A 26 41.35 -9.00 13.17
N LEU A 27 40.26 -8.77 13.97
CA LEU A 27 39.41 -7.59 13.93
C LEU A 27 39.84 -6.50 14.93
N THR A 28 41.09 -6.50 15.36
CA THR A 28 41.59 -5.62 16.44
C THR A 28 41.72 -4.15 16.08
N ASP A 29 41.55 -3.74 14.81
CA ASP A 29 41.76 -2.35 14.36
C ASP A 29 40.49 -1.55 14.07
N ILE A 30 39.28 -2.04 14.44
CA ILE A 30 38.06 -1.24 14.32
C ILE A 30 37.86 -0.47 15.64
N CYS A 31 38.62 0.58 15.82
CA CYS A 31 38.38 1.55 16.90
C CYS A 31 37.31 2.53 16.43
N ILE A 32 36.02 2.22 16.64
CA ILE A 32 34.93 3.18 16.49
C ILE A 32 34.87 4.03 17.75
N PRO A 33 35.05 5.36 17.68
CA PRO A 33 34.96 6.20 18.86
C PRO A 33 33.56 6.14 19.42
N LEU A 34 33.41 5.73 20.68
CA LEU A 34 32.15 5.52 21.40
C LEU A 34 31.34 6.81 21.63
N SER A 35 31.84 7.96 21.20
CA SER A 35 31.24 9.29 21.47
C SER A 35 30.24 9.80 20.41
N ALA A 36 29.87 8.99 19.39
CA ALA A 36 28.97 9.40 18.32
C ALA A 36 27.89 8.36 17.97
N MET A 37 27.53 7.50 18.87
CA MET A 37 26.39 6.59 18.68
C MET A 37 25.12 7.29 19.19
N SER A 38 24.63 8.28 18.44
CA SER A 38 23.22 8.59 18.51
C SER A 38 22.47 7.44 17.85
N ASP A 39 21.42 6.91 18.49
CA ASP A 39 20.58 5.89 17.93
C ASP A 39 20.09 6.34 16.53
N ILE A 40 20.51 5.60 15.49
CA ILE A 40 20.20 5.92 14.08
C ILE A 40 18.93 5.17 13.61
N ILE A 41 18.48 4.19 14.37
CA ILE A 41 17.27 3.43 14.09
C ILE A 41 16.10 4.06 14.88
N HIS A 42 15.07 4.47 14.16
CA HIS A 42 13.85 5.03 14.75
C HIS A 42 12.60 4.44 14.11
N LEU A 43 11.48 4.47 14.83
CA LEU A 43 10.20 4.04 14.31
C LEU A 43 9.72 5.01 13.23
N LEU A 44 9.27 4.46 12.10
CA LEU A 44 8.66 5.27 11.05
C LEU A 44 7.23 5.67 11.46
N PRO A 45 6.77 6.87 11.08
CA PRO A 45 5.36 7.22 11.18
C PRO A 45 4.49 6.20 10.40
N ASP A 46 3.30 5.90 10.92
CA ASP A 46 2.39 4.91 10.32
C ASP A 46 2.07 5.21 8.85
N SER A 47 1.93 6.48 8.50
CA SER A 47 1.70 6.90 7.10
C SER A 47 2.84 6.48 6.17
N VAL A 48 4.09 6.61 6.61
CA VAL A 48 5.27 6.20 5.84
C VAL A 48 5.38 4.68 5.77
N ALA A 49 5.17 4.00 6.91
CA ALA A 49 5.15 2.53 6.95
C ALA A 49 4.07 1.96 6.02
N ASN A 50 2.87 2.55 6.00
CA ASN A 50 1.78 2.16 5.11
C ASN A 50 2.13 2.38 3.63
N GLN A 51 2.79 3.47 3.26
CA GLN A 51 3.24 3.72 1.88
C GLN A 51 4.31 2.72 1.42
N ILE A 52 5.23 2.33 2.31
CA ILE A 52 6.25 1.31 2.02
C ILE A 52 5.56 -0.04 1.80
N ALA A 53 4.71 -0.48 2.73
CA ALA A 53 3.97 -1.74 2.63
C ALA A 53 3.05 -1.78 1.39
N ALA A 54 2.34 -0.69 1.11
CA ALA A 54 1.52 -0.55 -0.10
C ALA A 54 2.34 -0.79 -1.37
N GLY A 55 3.61 -0.46 -1.32
CA GLY A 55 4.53 -0.66 -2.42
C GLY A 55 4.86 -2.10 -2.74
N GLU A 56 4.74 -2.98 -1.81
CA GLU A 56 4.95 -4.42 -2.01
C GLU A 56 3.72 -5.06 -2.65
N VAL A 57 2.53 -4.57 -2.33
CA VAL A 57 1.25 -5.08 -2.83
C VAL A 57 0.89 -4.46 -4.18
N ILE A 58 0.93 -3.13 -4.26
CA ILE A 58 0.53 -2.37 -5.45
C ILE A 58 1.77 -1.78 -6.13
N GLN A 59 2.31 -2.50 -7.10
CA GLN A 59 3.51 -2.08 -7.84
C GLN A 59 3.18 -1.22 -9.06
N ARG A 60 2.02 -1.42 -9.68
CA ARG A 60 1.58 -0.78 -10.93
C ARG A 60 0.04 -0.74 -11.02
N PRO A 61 -0.53 0.07 -11.93
CA PRO A 61 -1.98 0.16 -12.11
C PRO A 61 -2.67 -1.18 -12.38
N SER A 62 -2.02 -2.08 -13.13
CA SER A 62 -2.57 -3.41 -13.39
C SER A 62 -2.67 -4.29 -12.13
N SER A 63 -1.75 -4.14 -11.16
CA SER A 63 -1.86 -4.84 -9.88
C SER A 63 -3.06 -4.34 -9.09
N CYS A 64 -3.27 -3.01 -9.06
CA CYS A 64 -4.45 -2.42 -8.44
C CYS A 64 -5.74 -2.93 -9.09
N LEU A 65 -5.80 -2.89 -10.43
CA LEU A 65 -6.97 -3.36 -11.18
C LEU A 65 -7.28 -4.84 -10.91
N LYS A 66 -6.23 -5.69 -10.88
CA LYS A 66 -6.36 -7.10 -10.56
C LYS A 66 -7.06 -7.31 -9.22
N GLU A 67 -6.59 -6.65 -8.17
CA GLU A 67 -7.18 -6.76 -6.81
C GLU A 67 -8.65 -6.32 -6.79
N LEU A 68 -8.99 -5.22 -7.49
CA LEU A 68 -10.37 -4.74 -7.55
C LEU A 68 -11.30 -5.73 -8.27
N VAL A 69 -10.86 -6.29 -9.40
CA VAL A 69 -11.64 -7.27 -10.17
C VAL A 69 -11.80 -8.57 -9.37
N GLU A 70 -10.76 -9.05 -8.69
CA GLU A 70 -10.85 -10.23 -7.82
C GLU A 70 -11.83 -10.01 -6.66
N ASN A 71 -11.87 -8.81 -6.07
CA ASN A 71 -12.86 -8.47 -5.06
C ASN A 71 -14.30 -8.47 -5.60
N SER A 72 -14.52 -7.98 -6.83
CA SER A 72 -15.83 -8.05 -7.48
C SER A 72 -16.27 -9.48 -7.77
N LEU A 73 -15.36 -10.35 -8.21
CA LEU A 73 -15.63 -11.78 -8.41
C LEU A 73 -15.97 -12.48 -7.10
N ASP A 74 -15.21 -12.21 -6.03
CA ASP A 74 -15.46 -12.74 -4.69
C ASP A 74 -16.78 -12.21 -4.08
N ALA A 75 -17.26 -11.03 -4.54
CA ALA A 75 -18.58 -10.50 -4.20
C ALA A 75 -19.73 -11.15 -4.98
N GLY A 76 -19.42 -12.10 -5.89
CA GLY A 76 -20.42 -12.80 -6.70
C GLY A 76 -20.99 -11.95 -7.84
N ALA A 77 -20.22 -10.98 -8.33
CA ALA A 77 -20.66 -10.14 -9.45
C ALA A 77 -20.88 -10.95 -10.73
N SER A 78 -21.98 -10.68 -11.42
CA SER A 78 -22.29 -11.21 -12.75
C SER A 78 -21.81 -10.28 -13.85
N HIS A 79 -21.74 -8.98 -13.57
CA HIS A 79 -21.26 -7.96 -14.50
C HIS A 79 -20.24 -7.06 -13.83
N ILE A 80 -19.08 -6.94 -14.47
CA ILE A 80 -18.00 -6.08 -14.04
C ILE A 80 -17.64 -5.13 -15.17
N ARG A 81 -17.76 -3.83 -14.92
CA ARG A 81 -17.37 -2.79 -15.88
C ARG A 81 -16.10 -2.09 -15.39
N VAL A 82 -15.09 -2.05 -16.24
CA VAL A 82 -13.79 -1.41 -15.95
C VAL A 82 -13.65 -0.16 -16.81
N ILE A 83 -13.26 0.96 -16.19
CA ILE A 83 -12.96 2.22 -16.86
C ILE A 83 -11.55 2.63 -16.46
N VAL A 84 -10.68 2.85 -17.45
CA VAL A 84 -9.29 3.23 -17.25
C VAL A 84 -9.00 4.52 -18.00
N ARG A 85 -8.38 5.50 -17.33
CA ARG A 85 -7.91 6.73 -17.96
C ARG A 85 -6.42 6.90 -17.71
N ASP A 86 -5.70 7.38 -18.72
CA ASP A 86 -4.27 7.66 -18.66
C ASP A 86 -3.47 6.46 -18.14
N ALA A 87 -3.67 5.29 -18.77
CA ALA A 87 -3.06 4.00 -18.37
C ALA A 87 -3.23 3.66 -16.87
N GLY A 88 -4.30 4.15 -16.24
CA GLY A 88 -4.61 3.92 -14.82
C GLY A 88 -3.92 4.90 -13.84
N ARG A 89 -3.22 5.92 -14.33
CA ARG A 89 -2.60 6.94 -13.47
C ARG A 89 -3.62 7.91 -12.91
N THR A 90 -4.54 8.35 -13.76
CA THR A 90 -5.55 9.36 -13.40
C THR A 90 -6.80 8.72 -12.82
N LEU A 91 -7.25 7.60 -13.41
CA LEU A 91 -8.45 6.89 -12.97
C LEU A 91 -8.35 5.40 -13.29
N LEU A 92 -8.62 4.59 -12.27
CA LEU A 92 -9.10 3.21 -12.39
C LEU A 92 -10.47 3.16 -11.74
N GLN A 93 -11.48 2.69 -12.44
CA GLN A 93 -12.82 2.52 -11.89
C GLN A 93 -13.32 1.12 -12.21
N VAL A 94 -13.81 0.44 -11.18
CA VAL A 94 -14.47 -0.86 -11.28
C VAL A 94 -15.86 -0.71 -10.74
N VAL A 95 -16.85 -1.12 -11.53
CA VAL A 95 -18.27 -1.12 -11.18
C VAL A 95 -18.77 -2.55 -11.30
N ASP A 96 -19.32 -3.08 -10.23
CA ASP A 96 -19.89 -4.42 -10.19
C ASP A 96 -21.31 -4.43 -9.66
N ASP A 97 -22.04 -5.52 -9.96
CA ASP A 97 -23.38 -5.84 -9.49
C ASP A 97 -23.37 -6.92 -8.40
N GLY A 98 -22.27 -7.06 -7.68
CA GLY A 98 -22.11 -8.02 -6.59
C GLY A 98 -22.97 -7.70 -5.36
N LYS A 99 -22.73 -8.43 -4.26
CA LYS A 99 -23.52 -8.32 -3.02
C LYS A 99 -23.49 -6.94 -2.34
N GLY A 100 -22.55 -6.07 -2.70
CA GLY A 100 -22.32 -4.79 -2.04
C GLY A 100 -21.82 -4.91 -0.59
N MET A 101 -21.77 -3.78 0.10
CA MET A 101 -21.29 -3.69 1.49
C MET A 101 -22.25 -2.82 2.32
N SER A 102 -22.39 -3.14 3.62
CA SER A 102 -23.01 -2.25 4.59
C SER A 102 -22.15 -0.99 4.80
N PRO A 103 -22.69 0.10 5.36
CA PRO A 103 -21.88 1.29 5.69
C PRO A 103 -20.68 0.99 6.60
N THR A 104 -20.84 0.06 7.54
CA THR A 104 -19.77 -0.38 8.44
C THR A 104 -18.72 -1.22 7.71
N ASP A 105 -19.15 -2.20 6.91
CA ASP A 105 -18.23 -3.03 6.13
C ASP A 105 -17.46 -2.21 5.10
N ALA A 106 -18.11 -1.23 4.46
CA ALA A 106 -17.47 -0.34 3.50
C ALA A 106 -16.32 0.43 4.13
N ARG A 107 -16.46 0.85 5.39
CA ARG A 107 -15.36 1.49 6.15
C ARG A 107 -14.29 0.48 6.55
N MET A 108 -14.71 -0.64 7.13
CA MET A 108 -13.79 -1.69 7.60
C MET A 108 -12.96 -2.32 6.48
N ALA A 109 -13.48 -2.36 5.26
CA ALA A 109 -12.78 -2.93 4.11
C ALA A 109 -11.44 -2.23 3.77
N PHE A 110 -11.22 -1.00 4.25
CA PHE A 110 -10.00 -0.23 4.05
C PHE A 110 -9.05 -0.28 5.25
N GLU A 111 -9.45 -0.93 6.35
CA GLU A 111 -8.56 -1.17 7.48
C GLU A 111 -7.59 -2.33 7.18
N ARG A 112 -6.39 -2.24 7.75
CA ARG A 112 -5.41 -3.33 7.63
C ARG A 112 -5.88 -4.55 8.41
N HIS A 113 -5.59 -5.74 7.87
CA HIS A 113 -5.97 -7.03 8.47
C HIS A 113 -7.49 -7.24 8.59
N ALA A 114 -8.30 -6.39 7.97
CA ALA A 114 -9.74 -6.57 7.90
C ALA A 114 -10.11 -7.40 6.66
N THR A 115 -10.75 -8.53 6.88
CA THR A 115 -11.20 -9.43 5.81
C THR A 115 -12.47 -10.15 6.22
N SER A 116 -13.37 -10.34 5.27
CA SER A 116 -14.56 -11.19 5.42
C SER A 116 -14.31 -12.66 5.00
N LYS A 117 -13.08 -12.99 4.59
CA LYS A 117 -12.77 -14.23 3.87
C LYS A 117 -12.14 -15.32 4.75
N ILE A 118 -11.51 -14.93 5.85
CA ILE A 118 -10.91 -15.84 6.84
C ILE A 118 -11.19 -15.33 8.25
N THR A 119 -11.42 -16.24 9.18
CA THR A 119 -11.61 -15.95 10.61
C THR A 119 -10.61 -16.67 11.50
N GLN A 120 -10.04 -17.77 11.02
CA GLN A 120 -9.07 -18.57 11.76
C GLN A 120 -7.99 -19.15 10.84
N ALA A 121 -6.88 -19.57 11.43
CA ALA A 121 -5.72 -20.05 10.68
C ALA A 121 -6.02 -21.32 9.83
N SER A 122 -6.95 -22.16 10.25
CA SER A 122 -7.40 -23.32 9.48
C SER A 122 -8.05 -22.96 8.15
N ASP A 123 -8.67 -21.78 8.04
CA ASP A 123 -9.34 -21.32 6.81
C ASP A 123 -8.33 -21.12 5.67
N LEU A 124 -7.05 -20.87 6.00
CA LEU A 124 -5.97 -20.73 5.02
C LEU A 124 -5.76 -22.00 4.16
N PHE A 125 -6.11 -23.16 4.68
CA PHE A 125 -5.98 -24.43 3.95
C PHE A 125 -7.19 -24.74 3.06
N GLN A 126 -8.28 -23.97 3.18
CA GLN A 126 -9.55 -24.20 2.46
C GLN A 126 -10.00 -22.99 1.64
N LEU A 127 -9.07 -22.09 1.29
CA LEU A 127 -9.36 -20.88 0.55
C LEU A 127 -10.03 -21.18 -0.80
N ARG A 128 -11.23 -20.61 -0.99
CA ARG A 128 -11.97 -20.63 -2.26
C ARG A 128 -12.08 -19.25 -2.90
N THR A 129 -11.55 -18.20 -2.23
CA THR A 129 -11.56 -16.82 -2.70
C THR A 129 -10.24 -16.46 -3.37
N MET A 130 -10.26 -15.56 -4.34
CA MET A 130 -9.06 -15.12 -5.04
C MET A 130 -8.15 -14.27 -4.16
N GLY A 131 -8.71 -13.46 -3.25
CA GLY A 131 -7.97 -12.69 -2.25
C GLY A 131 -8.29 -13.14 -0.83
N PHE A 132 -7.35 -13.02 0.11
CA PHE A 132 -7.57 -13.42 1.50
C PHE A 132 -6.81 -12.57 2.54
N ARG A 133 -5.85 -11.76 2.12
CA ARG A 133 -4.91 -11.07 3.04
C ARG A 133 -5.50 -9.85 3.74
N GLY A 134 -6.62 -9.26 3.25
CA GLY A 134 -7.19 -8.04 3.82
C GLY A 134 -6.28 -6.81 3.71
N GLU A 135 -5.31 -6.81 2.78
CA GLU A 135 -4.28 -5.78 2.67
C GLU A 135 -4.41 -4.91 1.40
N ALA A 136 -5.13 -5.42 0.37
CA ALA A 136 -5.14 -4.78 -0.94
C ALA A 136 -5.78 -3.39 -0.90
N LEU A 137 -7.00 -3.26 -0.34
CA LEU A 137 -7.71 -1.98 -0.27
C LEU A 137 -7.01 -0.99 0.65
N ALA A 138 -6.49 -1.45 1.81
CA ALA A 138 -5.68 -0.66 2.71
C ALA A 138 -4.41 -0.13 2.02
N SER A 139 -3.75 -0.96 1.21
CA SER A 139 -2.58 -0.57 0.41
C SER A 139 -2.94 0.44 -0.68
N ILE A 140 -4.09 0.28 -1.35
CA ILE A 140 -4.53 1.21 -2.39
C ILE A 140 -4.83 2.59 -1.79
N CYS A 141 -5.56 2.67 -0.68
CA CYS A 141 -5.92 3.95 -0.07
C CYS A 141 -4.72 4.69 0.54
N ALA A 142 -3.64 3.98 0.90
CA ALA A 142 -2.39 4.61 1.35
C ALA A 142 -1.67 5.40 0.23
N VAL A 143 -1.89 5.05 -1.06
CA VAL A 143 -1.15 5.64 -2.20
C VAL A 143 -2.04 6.25 -3.28
N ALA A 144 -3.36 6.34 -3.06
CA ALA A 144 -4.31 6.88 -4.01
C ALA A 144 -5.46 7.61 -3.30
N HIS A 145 -6.23 8.39 -4.06
CA HIS A 145 -7.54 8.87 -3.62
C HIS A 145 -8.59 7.83 -4.03
N VAL A 146 -9.33 7.34 -3.05
CA VAL A 146 -10.35 6.30 -3.24
C VAL A 146 -11.72 6.91 -3.02
N GLU A 147 -12.64 6.66 -3.94
CA GLU A 147 -14.08 6.91 -3.78
C GLU A 147 -14.80 5.59 -4.00
N VAL A 148 -15.59 5.16 -3.03
CA VAL A 148 -16.44 3.99 -3.13
C VAL A 148 -17.89 4.36 -2.91
N GLN A 149 -18.77 3.81 -3.74
CA GLN A 149 -20.22 3.82 -3.55
C GLN A 149 -20.68 2.39 -3.56
N THR A 150 -21.42 1.97 -2.54
CA THR A 150 -21.85 0.58 -2.43
C THR A 150 -23.19 0.48 -1.73
N ARG A 151 -23.97 -0.53 -2.10
CA ARG A 151 -25.27 -0.82 -1.52
C ARG A 151 -25.53 -2.33 -1.59
N ARG A 152 -26.04 -2.90 -0.51
CA ARG A 152 -26.54 -4.28 -0.49
C ARG A 152 -27.96 -4.32 -1.05
N THR A 153 -28.41 -5.49 -1.46
CA THR A 153 -29.78 -5.68 -2.01
C THR A 153 -30.85 -5.35 -0.98
N GLU A 154 -30.62 -5.66 0.28
CA GLU A 154 -31.56 -5.43 1.39
C GLU A 154 -31.60 -3.98 1.88
N ASP A 155 -30.65 -3.14 1.47
CA ASP A 155 -30.58 -1.74 1.90
C ASP A 155 -31.36 -0.84 0.93
N GLU A 156 -32.13 0.11 1.45
CA GLU A 156 -32.83 1.13 0.61
C GLU A 156 -31.86 2.19 0.08
N VAL A 157 -30.85 2.52 0.88
CA VAL A 157 -29.86 3.57 0.60
C VAL A 157 -28.46 3.00 0.71
N GLY A 158 -27.59 3.38 -0.22
CA GLY A 158 -26.19 3.01 -0.18
C GLY A 158 -25.35 4.00 0.62
N THR A 159 -24.04 3.72 0.66
CA THR A 159 -23.04 4.60 1.27
C THR A 159 -22.00 5.02 0.26
N ARG A 160 -21.55 6.27 0.36
CA ARG A 160 -20.38 6.81 -0.34
C ARG A 160 -19.32 7.10 0.67
N LEU A 161 -18.10 6.66 0.38
CA LEU A 161 -16.91 6.85 1.19
C LEU A 161 -15.82 7.50 0.35
N GLU A 162 -15.14 8.50 0.90
CA GLU A 162 -13.94 9.10 0.31
C GLU A 162 -12.76 8.92 1.26
N ILE A 163 -11.63 8.41 0.73
CA ILE A 163 -10.44 8.08 1.51
C ILE A 163 -9.21 8.60 0.75
N ALA A 164 -8.25 9.16 1.47
CA ALA A 164 -6.94 9.51 0.93
C ALA A 164 -5.85 9.37 2.01
N GLY A 165 -4.71 8.81 1.65
CA GLY A 165 -3.59 8.63 2.59
C GLY A 165 -3.93 7.77 3.80
N SER A 166 -4.82 6.79 3.65
CA SER A 166 -5.38 5.94 4.71
C SER A 166 -6.33 6.65 5.68
N GLU A 167 -6.74 7.90 5.40
CA GLU A 167 -7.70 8.65 6.22
C GLU A 167 -9.05 8.72 5.54
N VAL A 168 -10.13 8.45 6.28
CA VAL A 168 -11.50 8.64 5.80
C VAL A 168 -11.82 10.12 5.84
N LEU A 169 -12.06 10.71 4.67
CA LEU A 169 -12.37 12.13 4.50
C LEU A 169 -13.86 12.41 4.67
N SER A 170 -14.70 11.52 4.14
CA SER A 170 -16.16 11.64 4.27
C SER A 170 -16.82 10.27 4.18
N GLN A 171 -17.98 10.15 4.83
CA GLN A 171 -18.92 9.04 4.68
C GLN A 171 -20.34 9.60 4.70
N GLU A 172 -21.11 9.32 3.65
CA GLU A 172 -22.46 9.86 3.50
C GLU A 172 -23.39 8.83 2.86
N MET A 173 -24.68 8.97 3.12
CA MET A 173 -25.71 8.18 2.46
C MET A 173 -25.91 8.67 1.03
N VAL A 174 -26.07 7.74 0.08
CA VAL A 174 -26.25 8.06 -1.34
C VAL A 174 -27.18 7.07 -2.01
N GLN A 175 -27.99 7.54 -2.95
CA GLN A 175 -28.73 6.66 -3.85
C GLN A 175 -27.78 6.08 -4.89
N CYS A 176 -27.63 4.75 -4.89
CA CYS A 176 -26.82 4.04 -5.86
C CYS A 176 -27.40 2.64 -6.16
N PRO A 177 -27.06 2.04 -7.30
CA PRO A 177 -27.41 0.66 -7.59
C PRO A 177 -26.83 -0.32 -6.56
N THR A 178 -27.41 -1.51 -6.46
CA THR A 178 -26.83 -2.63 -5.73
C THR A 178 -25.47 -3.00 -6.34
N GLY A 179 -24.52 -3.41 -5.49
CA GLY A 179 -23.15 -3.72 -5.89
C GLY A 179 -22.15 -2.67 -5.41
N THR A 180 -21.02 -2.57 -6.10
CA THR A 180 -19.94 -1.66 -5.70
C THR A 180 -19.41 -0.88 -6.91
N ASN A 181 -19.22 0.42 -6.74
CA ASN A 181 -18.55 1.30 -7.69
C ASN A 181 -17.33 1.91 -6.99
N MET A 182 -16.15 1.44 -7.34
CA MET A 182 -14.90 1.87 -6.75
C MET A 182 -14.07 2.66 -7.77
N LYS A 183 -13.67 3.88 -7.39
CA LYS A 183 -12.82 4.76 -8.19
C LYS A 183 -11.50 5.01 -7.47
N ILE A 184 -10.42 4.68 -8.13
CA ILE A 184 -9.06 4.96 -7.68
C ILE A 184 -8.51 6.08 -8.53
N LYS A 185 -8.25 7.22 -7.90
CA LYS A 185 -7.80 8.44 -8.58
C LYS A 185 -6.37 8.76 -8.17
N ASN A 186 -5.58 9.28 -9.11
CA ASN A 186 -4.23 9.78 -8.88
C ASN A 186 -3.31 8.76 -8.20
N LEU A 187 -3.27 7.54 -8.70
CA LEU A 187 -2.44 6.47 -8.13
C LEU A 187 -0.98 6.94 -7.96
N PHE A 188 -0.41 6.70 -6.79
CA PHE A 188 0.92 7.14 -6.35
C PHE A 188 1.09 8.66 -6.22
N TYR A 189 0.01 9.41 -5.92
CA TYR A 189 0.07 10.87 -5.79
C TYR A 189 1.08 11.34 -4.72
N ASN A 190 1.23 10.56 -3.65
CA ASN A 190 2.11 10.82 -2.52
C ASN A 190 3.42 10.00 -2.55
N VAL A 191 3.71 9.30 -3.67
CA VAL A 191 4.95 8.52 -3.87
C VAL A 191 5.61 8.94 -5.19
N PRO A 192 6.27 10.13 -5.23
CA PRO A 192 6.78 10.73 -6.48
C PRO A 192 7.74 9.83 -7.26
N ALA A 193 8.59 9.06 -6.57
CA ALA A 193 9.52 8.14 -7.21
C ALA A 193 8.78 7.09 -8.05
N ARG A 194 7.70 6.49 -7.52
CA ARG A 194 6.88 5.51 -8.25
C ARG A 194 6.09 6.14 -9.38
N ARG A 195 5.55 7.35 -9.16
CA ARG A 195 4.79 8.07 -10.17
C ARG A 195 5.62 8.33 -11.43
N LYS A 196 6.93 8.61 -11.28
CA LYS A 196 7.86 8.79 -12.41
C LYS A 196 8.07 7.53 -13.25
N PHE A 197 7.95 6.34 -12.66
CA PHE A 197 8.10 5.07 -13.39
C PHE A 197 6.82 4.61 -14.11
N LEU A 198 5.68 5.25 -13.87
CA LEU A 198 4.48 4.98 -14.64
C LEU A 198 4.69 5.55 -16.05
N LYS A 199 4.68 4.66 -17.06
CA LYS A 199 4.85 5.06 -18.47
C LYS A 199 3.76 6.07 -18.85
N THR A 200 4.16 7.15 -19.49
CA THR A 200 3.28 8.03 -20.28
C THR A 200 3.03 7.35 -21.61
N ASN A 201 1.77 7.22 -22.01
CA ASN A 201 1.43 6.94 -23.39
C ASN A 201 1.67 8.18 -24.22
#